data_eb5ef696f388bb143bf41ff884d785c8
#
_entry.id   eb5ef696f388bb143bf41ff884d785c8
#
_cell.length_a   1.000
_cell.length_b   1.000
_cell.length_c   1.000
_cell.angle_alpha   90.00
_cell.angle_beta   90.00
_cell.angle_gamma   90.00
#
_symmetry.space_group_name_H-M   'P 1'
#
loop_
_entity.id
_entity.type
_entity.pdbx_description
1 polymer ?
#
loop_
_entity_poly.entity_id
_entity_poly.type
_entity_poly.pdbx_seq_one_letter_code
_entity_poly.pdbx_strand_id
1 'polypeptide(L)'
;MSRFDVEWHDDAITKLTTVGFDEIAKEALEEAAPILEQATKDACQSVIAHSGDSELVNSWKSNKPKETRNKDAYIVNVSPKGNSKNQYYAVDGKGGHTTRKYPVSNALKAIWLENGTTRQAPKHFLEKAARSCEAEVNQKIGEVFKRKVGAE
;
A
#
# COMPACT_ATOMS: atom_id res chain seq x y z
N MET A 1 -14.18 -3.38 -3.07
CA MET A 1 -13.68 -3.82 -1.75
C MET A 1 -13.77 -5.33 -1.70
N SER A 2 -12.62 -6.01 -1.67
CA SER A 2 -12.62 -7.47 -1.54
C SER A 2 -12.96 -7.83 -0.10
N ARG A 3 -13.99 -8.63 0.09
CA ARG A 3 -14.44 -9.12 1.38
C ARG A 3 -13.89 -10.53 1.56
N PHE A 4 -13.17 -10.76 2.63
CA PHE A 4 -12.66 -12.07 2.98
C PHE A 4 -13.71 -12.75 3.86
N ASP A 5 -14.37 -13.78 3.35
CA ASP A 5 -15.29 -14.63 4.12
C ASP A 5 -14.56 -15.91 4.54
N VAL A 6 -14.42 -16.12 5.84
CA VAL A 6 -13.81 -17.31 6.43
C VAL A 6 -14.91 -18.12 7.12
N GLU A 7 -15.10 -19.37 6.68
CA GLU A 7 -15.91 -20.32 7.45
C GLU A 7 -15.11 -20.82 8.65
N TRP A 8 -15.64 -20.57 9.85
CA TRP A 8 -15.00 -20.93 11.10
C TRP A 8 -15.59 -22.22 11.68
N HIS A 9 -14.73 -23.18 12.03
CA HIS A 9 -15.11 -24.32 12.84
C HIS A 9 -14.98 -23.97 14.33
N ASP A 10 -15.80 -24.55 15.21
CA ASP A 10 -15.85 -24.26 16.65
C ASP A 10 -14.49 -24.38 17.35
N ASP A 11 -13.64 -25.33 16.94
CA ASP A 11 -12.27 -25.50 17.44
C ASP A 11 -11.36 -24.31 17.09
N ALA A 12 -11.58 -23.70 15.93
CA ALA A 12 -10.83 -22.52 15.47
C ALA A 12 -11.21 -21.29 16.31
N ILE A 13 -12.47 -21.14 16.65
CA ILE A 13 -12.96 -20.03 17.50
C ILE A 13 -12.34 -20.12 18.90
N THR A 14 -12.29 -21.33 19.48
CA THR A 14 -11.68 -21.55 20.80
C THR A 14 -10.17 -21.24 20.79
N LYS A 15 -9.45 -21.61 19.74
CA LYS A 15 -8.02 -21.30 19.58
C LYS A 15 -7.77 -19.83 19.34
N LEU A 16 -8.62 -19.14 18.57
CA LEU A 16 -8.53 -17.70 18.34
C LEU A 16 -8.69 -16.88 19.62
N THR A 17 -9.60 -17.29 20.51
CA THR A 17 -9.76 -16.65 21.82
C THR A 17 -8.57 -16.88 22.74
N THR A 18 -7.84 -17.98 22.57
CA THR A 18 -6.68 -18.34 23.40
C THR A 18 -5.37 -17.69 22.92
N VAL A 19 -5.18 -17.58 21.60
CA VAL A 19 -3.92 -17.07 21.00
C VAL A 19 -3.95 -15.55 20.79
N GLY A 20 -5.14 -14.93 20.83
CA GLY A 20 -5.33 -13.50 20.58
C GLY A 20 -5.42 -13.18 19.07
N PHE A 21 -6.63 -12.91 18.59
CA PHE A 21 -6.91 -12.54 17.21
C PHE A 21 -6.02 -11.39 16.72
N ASP A 22 -5.75 -10.42 17.60
CA ASP A 22 -4.99 -9.23 17.30
C ASP A 22 -3.54 -9.52 16.89
N GLU A 23 -2.88 -10.46 17.55
CA GLU A 23 -1.51 -10.85 17.21
C GLU A 23 -1.45 -11.57 15.87
N ILE A 24 -2.42 -12.48 15.63
CA ILE A 24 -2.51 -13.21 14.35
C ILE A 24 -2.77 -12.24 13.21
N ALA A 25 -3.70 -11.31 13.39
CA ALA A 25 -4.04 -10.32 12.36
C ALA A 25 -2.84 -9.41 12.02
N LYS A 26 -2.10 -8.95 13.02
CA LYS A 26 -0.89 -8.16 12.82
C LYS A 26 0.17 -8.93 12.05
N GLU A 27 0.47 -10.16 12.48
CA GLU A 27 1.47 -11.01 11.83
C GLU A 27 1.07 -11.34 10.38
N ALA A 28 -0.19 -11.67 10.14
CA ALA A 28 -0.71 -11.94 8.80
C ALA A 28 -0.53 -10.71 7.86
N LEU A 29 -0.82 -9.52 8.35
CA LEU A 29 -0.62 -8.29 7.60
C LEU A 29 0.86 -7.96 7.40
N GLU A 30 1.73 -8.22 8.39
CA GLU A 30 3.18 -8.01 8.26
C GLU A 30 3.78 -8.95 7.21
N GLU A 31 3.35 -10.21 7.14
CA GLU A 31 3.82 -11.16 6.13
C GLU A 31 3.24 -10.90 4.73
N ALA A 32 2.03 -10.36 4.63
CA ALA A 32 1.39 -10.03 3.36
C ALA A 32 1.83 -8.67 2.78
N ALA A 33 2.24 -7.72 3.61
CA ALA A 33 2.61 -6.37 3.20
C ALA A 33 3.71 -6.30 2.14
N PRO A 34 4.80 -7.11 2.19
CA PRO A 34 5.84 -7.12 1.17
C PRO A 34 5.33 -7.50 -0.23
N ILE A 35 4.32 -8.37 -0.31
CA ILE A 35 3.70 -8.79 -1.59
C ILE A 35 3.06 -7.58 -2.26
N LEU A 36 2.23 -6.84 -1.52
CA LEU A 36 1.60 -5.62 -2.03
C LEU A 36 2.63 -4.53 -2.35
N GLU A 37 3.68 -4.39 -1.53
CA GLU A 37 4.76 -3.44 -1.77
C GLU A 37 5.48 -3.75 -3.08
N GLN A 38 5.81 -5.01 -3.34
CA GLN A 38 6.48 -5.42 -4.57
C GLN A 38 5.58 -5.23 -5.79
N ALA A 39 4.33 -5.67 -5.72
CA ALA A 39 3.36 -5.47 -6.81
C ALA A 39 3.16 -3.98 -7.16
N THR A 40 3.16 -3.11 -6.14
CA THR A 40 3.07 -1.66 -6.34
C THR A 40 4.33 -1.09 -7.01
N LYS A 41 5.52 -1.56 -6.63
CA LYS A 41 6.79 -1.18 -7.28
C LYS A 41 6.82 -1.60 -8.75
N ASP A 42 6.43 -2.84 -9.04
CA ASP A 42 6.41 -3.38 -10.39
C ASP A 42 5.41 -2.64 -11.29
N ALA A 43 4.21 -2.38 -10.77
CA ALA A 43 3.21 -1.59 -11.49
C ALA A 43 3.67 -0.15 -11.71
N CYS A 44 4.28 0.48 -10.72
CA CYS A 44 4.86 1.81 -10.83
C CYS A 44 5.97 1.83 -11.89
N GLN A 45 6.88 0.85 -11.87
CA GLN A 45 7.96 0.71 -12.87
C GLN A 45 7.42 0.58 -14.29
N SER A 46 6.32 -0.14 -14.48
CA SER A 46 5.72 -0.35 -15.80
C SER A 46 5.15 0.92 -16.45
N VAL A 47 4.82 1.93 -15.66
CA VAL A 47 4.20 3.19 -16.14
C VAL A 47 5.16 4.38 -16.19
N ILE A 48 6.36 4.23 -15.64
CA ILE A 48 7.40 5.27 -15.66
C ILE A 48 8.09 5.28 -17.03
N ALA A 49 8.05 6.43 -17.71
CA ALA A 49 8.63 6.60 -19.02
C ALA A 49 10.15 6.90 -19.01
N HIS A 50 10.70 7.35 -17.88
CA HIS A 50 12.08 7.80 -17.77
C HIS A 50 12.81 7.15 -16.61
N SER A 51 14.04 6.72 -16.83
CA SER A 51 14.93 6.13 -15.80
C SER A 51 15.21 7.08 -14.61
N GLY A 52 15.01 8.38 -14.78
CA GLY A 52 15.15 9.38 -13.71
C GLY A 52 14.10 9.30 -12.59
N ASP A 53 13.03 8.55 -12.78
CA ASP A 53 11.98 8.37 -11.79
C ASP A 53 12.12 7.07 -10.97
N SER A 54 13.24 6.36 -11.11
CA SER A 54 13.54 5.16 -10.29
C SER A 54 13.47 5.42 -8.79
N GLU A 55 13.68 6.67 -8.36
CA GLU A 55 13.51 7.09 -6.96
C GLU A 55 12.06 6.88 -6.47
N LEU A 56 11.06 7.15 -7.33
CA LEU A 56 9.68 6.91 -7.00
C LEU A 56 9.41 5.42 -6.79
N VAL A 57 9.91 4.54 -7.67
CA VAL A 57 9.74 3.09 -7.54
C VAL A 57 10.32 2.59 -6.22
N ASN A 58 11.55 3.02 -5.89
CA ASN A 58 12.23 2.60 -4.67
C ASN A 58 11.67 3.25 -3.39
N SER A 59 10.84 4.28 -3.53
CA SER A 59 10.26 5.00 -2.39
C SER A 59 9.07 4.31 -1.75
N TRP A 60 8.46 3.35 -2.45
CA TRP A 60 7.30 2.60 -1.93
C TRP A 60 7.70 1.72 -0.77
N LYS A 61 7.01 1.88 0.35
CA LYS A 61 7.24 1.09 1.57
C LYS A 61 5.94 0.85 2.29
N SER A 62 5.82 -0.35 2.85
CA SER A 62 4.76 -0.70 3.77
C SER A 62 5.03 -0.09 5.16
N ASN A 63 3.97 0.26 5.84
CA ASN A 63 4.02 0.61 7.26
C ASN A 63 3.73 -0.64 8.10
N LYS A 64 4.10 -0.61 9.37
CA LYS A 64 3.66 -1.64 10.33
C LYS A 64 2.14 -1.63 10.46
N PRO A 65 1.52 -2.78 10.72
CA PRO A 65 0.09 -2.87 11.00
C PRO A 65 -0.31 -1.91 12.11
N LYS A 66 -1.40 -1.20 11.88
CA LYS A 66 -1.99 -0.27 12.84
C LYS A 66 -3.45 -0.59 13.02
N GLU A 67 -3.91 -0.46 14.26
CA GLU A 67 -5.33 -0.52 14.57
C GLU A 67 -6.08 0.66 13.94
N THR A 68 -7.26 0.42 13.42
CA THR A 68 -8.15 1.48 12.92
C THR A 68 -8.60 2.38 14.06
N ARG A 69 -9.07 3.58 13.73
CA ARG A 69 -9.57 4.54 14.72
C ARG A 69 -10.72 3.97 15.57
N ASN A 70 -11.53 3.10 14.99
CA ASN A 70 -12.68 2.47 15.65
C ASN A 70 -12.30 1.21 16.42
N LYS A 71 -11.03 0.78 16.36
CA LYS A 71 -10.52 -0.46 16.99
C LYS A 71 -11.23 -1.74 16.52
N ASP A 72 -11.73 -1.76 15.32
CA ASP A 72 -12.48 -2.86 14.70
C ASP A 72 -11.67 -3.65 13.67
N ALA A 73 -10.51 -3.15 13.27
CA ALA A 73 -9.66 -3.78 12.26
C ALA A 73 -8.19 -3.33 12.36
N TYR A 74 -7.31 -4.08 11.72
CA TYR A 74 -5.91 -3.71 11.48
C TYR A 74 -5.71 -3.36 10.01
N ILE A 75 -4.89 -2.35 9.75
CA ILE A 75 -4.56 -1.90 8.39
C ILE A 75 -3.05 -1.78 8.20
N VAL A 76 -2.60 -2.13 7.00
CA VAL A 76 -1.26 -1.82 6.49
C VAL A 76 -1.41 -0.93 5.28
N ASN A 77 -0.63 0.14 5.24
CA ASN A 77 -0.59 1.05 4.10
C ASN A 77 0.75 0.92 3.38
N VAL A 78 0.71 0.80 2.08
CA VAL A 78 1.88 0.94 1.20
C VAL A 78 1.84 2.34 0.60
N SER A 79 2.89 3.11 0.80
CA SER A 79 2.94 4.50 0.37
C SER A 79 4.35 4.93 -0.02
N PRO A 80 4.50 5.82 -1.01
CA PRO A 80 5.80 6.34 -1.38
C PRO A 80 6.31 7.30 -0.32
N LYS A 81 7.58 7.18 0.05
CA LYS A 81 8.24 8.00 1.07
C LYS A 81 9.22 8.97 0.43
N GLY A 82 9.48 10.06 1.16
CA GLY A 82 10.51 11.05 0.79
C GLY A 82 10.14 11.95 -0.37
N ASN A 83 11.15 12.66 -0.84
CA ASN A 83 11.05 13.63 -1.92
C ASN A 83 11.92 13.20 -3.11
N SER A 84 11.50 13.58 -4.30
CA SER A 84 12.32 13.44 -5.51
C SER A 84 13.34 14.58 -5.62
N LYS A 85 14.30 14.42 -6.54
CA LYS A 85 15.24 15.49 -6.89
C LYS A 85 14.59 16.66 -7.63
N ASN A 86 13.40 16.46 -8.19
CA ASN A 86 12.68 17.50 -8.89
C ASN A 86 12.16 18.56 -7.94
N GLN A 87 12.11 19.78 -8.42
CA GLN A 87 11.62 20.94 -7.66
C GLN A 87 10.54 21.67 -8.44
N TYR A 88 9.65 22.32 -7.74
CA TYR A 88 8.62 23.19 -8.32
C TYR A 88 8.62 24.54 -7.62
N TYR A 89 8.11 25.56 -8.32
CA TYR A 89 7.82 26.86 -7.73
C TYR A 89 6.40 26.84 -7.16
N ALA A 90 6.25 27.22 -5.90
CA ALA A 90 4.92 27.40 -5.36
C ALA A 90 4.20 28.56 -6.04
N VAL A 91 2.88 28.45 -6.19
CA VAL A 91 2.04 29.55 -6.64
C VAL A 91 1.63 30.36 -5.42
N ASP A 92 1.78 31.68 -5.49
CA ASP A 92 1.30 32.57 -4.45
C ASP A 92 -0.23 32.71 -4.50
N GLY A 93 -0.84 33.22 -3.44
CA GLY A 93 -2.31 33.40 -3.36
C GLY A 93 -2.89 34.36 -4.39
N LYS A 94 -2.06 35.02 -5.21
CA LYS A 94 -2.43 35.94 -6.30
C LYS A 94 -2.19 35.34 -7.69
N GLY A 95 -1.83 34.05 -7.76
CA GLY A 95 -1.59 33.35 -9.02
C GLY A 95 -0.18 33.53 -9.60
N GLY A 96 0.71 34.24 -8.92
CA GLY A 96 2.11 34.37 -9.29
C GLY A 96 2.96 33.22 -8.78
N HIS A 97 4.14 33.01 -9.40
CA HIS A 97 5.10 32.03 -8.90
C HIS A 97 5.98 32.67 -7.83
N THR A 98 6.16 31.99 -6.71
CA THR A 98 7.14 32.39 -5.70
C THR A 98 8.55 32.11 -6.22
N THR A 99 9.54 32.85 -5.73
CA THR A 99 10.96 32.59 -6.05
C THR A 99 11.50 31.34 -5.31
N ARG A 100 10.74 30.82 -4.34
CA ARG A 100 11.15 29.68 -3.54
C ARG A 100 10.80 28.37 -4.23
N LYS A 101 11.80 27.52 -4.40
CA LYS A 101 11.65 26.16 -4.92
C LYS A 101 11.39 25.16 -3.79
N TYR A 102 10.50 24.25 -4.06
CA TYR A 102 10.15 23.16 -3.14
C TYR A 102 10.43 21.81 -3.81
N PRO A 103 10.93 20.82 -3.08
CA PRO A 103 11.09 19.48 -3.61
C PRO A 103 9.70 18.85 -3.87
N VAL A 104 9.58 18.15 -4.98
CA VAL A 104 8.37 17.38 -5.28
C VAL A 104 8.37 16.11 -4.45
N SER A 105 7.36 15.90 -3.63
CA SER A 105 7.23 14.65 -2.87
C SER A 105 6.95 13.47 -3.80
N ASN A 106 7.45 12.28 -3.44
CA ASN A 106 7.14 11.06 -4.17
C ASN A 106 5.63 10.73 -4.11
N ALA A 107 4.95 11.10 -3.02
CA ALA A 107 3.50 10.97 -2.90
C ALA A 107 2.76 11.82 -3.97
N LEU A 108 3.19 13.06 -4.20
CA LEU A 108 2.60 13.91 -5.21
C LEU A 108 2.83 13.37 -6.63
N LYS A 109 4.04 12.86 -6.91
CA LYS A 109 4.32 12.19 -8.20
C LYS A 109 3.43 10.96 -8.41
N ALA A 110 3.24 10.13 -7.38
CA ALA A 110 2.37 8.97 -7.45
C ALA A 110 0.91 9.36 -7.76
N ILE A 111 0.40 10.44 -7.12
CA ILE A 111 -0.94 10.98 -7.40
C ILE A 111 -1.05 11.44 -8.86
N TRP A 112 -0.05 12.12 -9.39
CA TRP A 112 -0.05 12.56 -10.79
C TRP A 112 -0.03 11.39 -11.78
N LEU A 113 0.69 10.31 -11.47
CA LEU A 113 0.69 9.11 -12.30
C LEU A 113 -0.65 8.37 -12.21
N GLU A 114 -1.22 8.24 -11.02
CA GLU A 114 -2.49 7.53 -10.82
C GLU A 114 -3.66 8.27 -11.49
N ASN A 115 -3.80 9.55 -11.18
CA ASN A 115 -4.99 10.34 -11.57
C ASN A 115 -4.77 11.19 -12.83
N GLY A 116 -3.54 11.27 -13.32
CA GLY A 116 -3.18 12.14 -14.43
C GLY A 116 -3.03 13.60 -14.03
N THR A 117 -2.73 14.43 -15.01
CA THR A 117 -2.64 15.88 -14.92
C THR A 117 -3.24 16.49 -16.18
N THR A 118 -3.31 17.81 -16.28
CA THR A 118 -3.73 18.50 -17.52
C THR A 118 -2.87 18.17 -18.75
N ARG A 119 -1.65 17.62 -18.52
CA ARG A 119 -0.68 17.28 -19.58
C ARG A 119 -0.42 15.79 -19.73
N GLN A 120 -0.94 14.96 -18.83
CA GLN A 120 -0.68 13.52 -18.78
C GLN A 120 -1.96 12.76 -18.43
N ALA A 121 -2.31 11.77 -19.25
CA ALA A 121 -3.41 10.88 -18.96
C ALA A 121 -3.15 10.03 -17.70
N PRO A 122 -4.18 9.67 -16.92
CA PRO A 122 -4.07 8.80 -15.76
C PRO A 122 -3.56 7.42 -16.16
N LYS A 123 -2.74 6.81 -15.31
CA LYS A 123 -2.14 5.49 -15.53
C LYS A 123 -2.82 4.37 -14.74
N HIS A 124 -3.53 4.70 -13.65
CA HIS A 124 -4.26 3.75 -12.80
C HIS A 124 -3.42 2.54 -12.40
N PHE A 125 -2.16 2.76 -12.03
CA PHE A 125 -1.22 1.68 -11.73
C PHE A 125 -1.45 1.06 -10.35
N LEU A 126 -1.98 1.84 -9.39
CA LEU A 126 -2.30 1.31 -8.07
C LEU A 126 -3.44 0.30 -8.11
N GLU A 127 -4.47 0.56 -8.90
CA GLU A 127 -5.56 -0.39 -9.11
C GLU A 127 -5.06 -1.68 -9.76
N LYS A 128 -4.17 -1.57 -10.75
CA LYS A 128 -3.55 -2.74 -11.40
C LYS A 128 -2.69 -3.54 -10.42
N ALA A 129 -1.89 -2.85 -9.59
CA ALA A 129 -1.09 -3.49 -8.54
C ALA A 129 -1.97 -4.28 -7.58
N ALA A 130 -3.03 -3.65 -7.04
CA ALA A 130 -3.94 -4.30 -6.11
C ALA A 130 -4.58 -5.56 -6.70
N ARG A 131 -5.10 -5.48 -7.93
CA ARG A 131 -5.70 -6.63 -8.61
C ARG A 131 -4.71 -7.75 -8.90
N SER A 132 -3.47 -7.42 -9.24
CA SER A 132 -2.46 -8.43 -9.60
C SER A 132 -2.00 -9.27 -8.41
N CYS A 133 -2.00 -8.72 -7.20
CA CYS A 133 -1.50 -9.41 -6.00
C CYS A 133 -2.61 -9.85 -5.03
N GLU A 134 -3.89 -9.54 -5.31
CA GLU A 134 -5.01 -9.82 -4.41
C GLU A 134 -5.08 -11.29 -3.99
N ALA A 135 -4.97 -12.21 -4.95
CA ALA A 135 -5.02 -13.64 -4.67
C ALA A 135 -3.85 -14.11 -3.79
N GLU A 136 -2.64 -13.63 -4.07
CA GLU A 136 -1.43 -13.98 -3.33
C GLU A 136 -1.45 -13.41 -1.90
N VAL A 137 -1.89 -12.17 -1.74
CA VAL A 137 -2.09 -11.53 -0.43
C VAL A 137 -3.10 -12.31 0.40
N ASN A 138 -4.24 -12.67 -0.18
CA ASN A 138 -5.29 -13.43 0.51
C ASN A 138 -4.82 -14.83 0.89
N GLN A 139 -4.10 -15.50 0.00
CA GLN A 139 -3.48 -16.80 0.29
C GLN A 139 -2.51 -16.69 1.46
N LYS A 140 -1.62 -15.70 1.45
CA LYS A 140 -0.63 -15.49 2.50
C LYS A 140 -1.27 -15.23 3.86
N ILE A 141 -2.30 -14.38 3.90
CA ILE A 141 -3.09 -14.14 5.11
C ILE A 141 -3.70 -15.45 5.61
N GLY A 142 -4.33 -16.23 4.72
CA GLY A 142 -4.93 -17.53 5.07
C GLY A 142 -3.91 -18.53 5.60
N GLU A 143 -2.70 -18.59 5.05
CA GLU A 143 -1.60 -19.46 5.53
C GLU A 143 -1.19 -19.11 6.96
N VAL A 144 -1.06 -17.81 7.27
CA VAL A 144 -0.71 -17.38 8.64
C VAL A 144 -1.80 -17.76 9.63
N PHE A 145 -3.08 -17.53 9.27
CA PHE A 145 -4.20 -17.94 10.11
C PHE A 145 -4.22 -19.44 10.33
N LYS A 146 -4.09 -20.27 9.30
CA LYS A 146 -4.04 -21.74 9.42
C LYS A 146 -2.89 -22.18 10.32
N ARG A 147 -1.70 -21.63 10.12
CA ARG A 147 -0.50 -21.94 10.93
C ARG A 147 -0.72 -21.64 12.42
N LYS A 148 -1.35 -20.52 12.74
CA LYS A 148 -1.57 -20.07 14.13
C LYS A 148 -2.73 -20.76 14.82
N VAL A 149 -3.79 -21.02 14.09
CA VAL A 149 -4.99 -21.71 14.63
C VAL A 149 -4.81 -23.22 14.61
N GLY A 150 -3.80 -23.75 13.87
CA GLY A 150 -3.52 -25.18 13.77
C GLY A 150 -4.64 -25.94 13.07
N ALA A 151 -5.31 -25.31 12.11
CA ALA A 151 -6.22 -25.97 11.18
C ALA A 151 -5.38 -26.54 10.02
N GLU A 152 -5.25 -27.88 9.97
CA GLU A 152 -4.74 -28.60 8.79
C GLU A 152 -5.79 -28.61 7.68
#